data_36a27e3f02fe34318f960c0cb514e309
#
_entry.id   36a27e3f02fe34318f960c0cb514e309
#
_cell.length_a   1.000
_cell.length_b   1.000
_cell.length_c   1.000
_cell.angle_alpha   90.00
_cell.angle_beta   90.00
_cell.angle_gamma   90.00
#
_symmetry.space_group_name_H-M   'P 1'
#
loop_
_entity.id
_entity.type
_entity.pdbx_description
1 polymer ?
#
loop_
_entity_poly.entity_id
_entity_poly.type
_entity_poly.pdbx_seq_one_letter_code
_entity_poly.pdbx_strand_id
1 'polypeptide(L)'
;MSPQSLADDLAYIRDLAEAGEKAPLLGGRYLVWWGSLTTLAYLAQYAILERLFGLPPQALAFLWGGYVILGLGGSFSMHRTFGPEKPGAASTGNRVSALVWKSAGLFLGAYFTGAFFKVALSSDNFDPFIWSVPLVVGVYGLAQYAGGVIASSRVLTLAGQAALIATVPAVMLVGSTLSWLLGAAVAAFCILLPGILLMRSEPSATV
;
A
#
# COMPACT_ATOMS: atom_id res chain seq x y z
N MET A 1 -3.68 -5.16 -49.81
CA MET A 1 -3.10 -4.24 -48.83
C MET A 1 -1.81 -3.72 -49.44
N SER A 2 -1.62 -2.42 -49.50
CA SER A 2 -0.38 -1.85 -50.00
C SER A 2 0.71 -1.94 -48.91
N PRO A 3 2.01 -2.06 -49.28
CA PRO A 3 3.09 -2.02 -48.29
C PRO A 3 3.04 -0.79 -47.38
N GLN A 4 2.48 0.29 -47.88
CA GLN A 4 2.32 1.56 -47.16
C GLN A 4 1.25 1.48 -46.07
N SER A 5 0.10 0.84 -46.33
CA SER A 5 -0.94 0.64 -45.32
C SER A 5 -0.47 -0.28 -44.18
N LEU A 6 0.38 -1.26 -44.47
CA LEU A 6 0.95 -2.14 -43.43
C LEU A 6 1.95 -1.36 -42.54
N ALA A 7 2.75 -0.47 -43.11
CA ALA A 7 3.67 0.36 -42.34
C ALA A 7 2.94 1.36 -41.42
N ASP A 8 1.84 1.96 -41.94
CA ASP A 8 1.01 2.87 -41.15
C ASP A 8 0.29 2.14 -40.01
N ASP A 9 -0.22 0.92 -40.26
CA ASP A 9 -0.83 0.08 -39.21
C ASP A 9 0.20 -0.31 -38.12
N LEU A 10 1.42 -0.66 -38.50
CA LEU A 10 2.49 -0.97 -37.56
C LEU A 10 2.92 0.24 -36.74
N ALA A 11 3.01 1.43 -37.37
CA ALA A 11 3.31 2.67 -36.64
C ALA A 11 2.21 3.00 -35.64
N TYR A 12 0.95 2.89 -36.04
CA TYR A 12 -0.19 3.09 -35.13
C TYR A 12 -0.20 2.12 -33.93
N ILE A 13 0.05 0.83 -34.17
CA ILE A 13 0.13 -0.18 -33.11
C ILE A 13 1.28 0.14 -32.15
N ARG A 14 2.43 0.57 -32.68
CA ARG A 14 3.58 0.98 -31.88
C ARG A 14 3.25 2.20 -31.01
N ASP A 15 2.66 3.23 -31.58
CA ASP A 15 2.27 4.45 -30.85
C ASP A 15 1.26 4.15 -29.76
N LEU A 16 0.31 3.24 -30.03
CA LEU A 16 -0.66 2.77 -29.04
C LEU A 16 0.00 2.01 -27.89
N ALA A 17 0.98 1.16 -28.20
CA ALA A 17 1.74 0.41 -27.20
C ALA A 17 2.60 1.35 -26.31
N GLU A 18 3.29 2.33 -26.93
CA GLU A 18 4.08 3.34 -26.22
C GLU A 18 3.20 4.25 -25.35
N ALA A 19 2.01 4.64 -25.81
CA ALA A 19 1.06 5.41 -25.03
C ALA A 19 0.54 4.61 -23.82
N GLY A 20 0.32 3.30 -23.98
CA GLY A 20 -0.05 2.40 -22.89
C GLY A 20 1.06 2.22 -21.85
N GLU A 21 2.32 2.16 -22.26
CA GLU A 21 3.48 2.05 -21.38
C GLU A 21 3.72 3.32 -20.56
N LYS A 22 3.46 4.49 -21.14
CA LYS A 22 3.62 5.81 -20.50
C LYS A 22 2.40 6.26 -19.70
N ALA A 23 1.36 5.42 -19.59
CA ALA A 23 0.15 5.78 -18.89
C ALA A 23 0.44 6.05 -17.39
N PRO A 24 -0.07 7.17 -16.83
CA PRO A 24 0.16 7.50 -15.43
C PRO A 24 -0.46 6.47 -14.49
N LEU A 25 0.20 6.19 -13.37
CA LEU A 25 -0.35 5.35 -12.32
C LEU A 25 -1.47 6.06 -11.56
N LEU A 26 -2.58 5.37 -11.37
CA LEU A 26 -3.81 5.91 -10.76
C LEU A 26 -4.06 5.44 -9.33
N GLY A 27 -3.09 4.82 -8.68
CA GLY A 27 -3.22 4.25 -7.32
C GLY A 27 -2.93 5.22 -6.18
N GLY A 28 -2.55 6.46 -6.46
CA GLY A 28 -2.06 7.42 -5.46
C GLY A 28 -2.99 7.61 -4.28
N ARG A 29 -4.30 7.69 -4.50
CA ARG A 29 -5.32 7.89 -3.45
C ARG A 29 -5.40 6.75 -2.45
N TYR A 30 -5.28 5.51 -2.91
CA TYR A 30 -5.26 4.34 -2.05
C TYR A 30 -3.98 4.31 -1.20
N LEU A 31 -2.83 4.68 -1.79
CA LEU A 31 -1.57 4.80 -1.05
C LEU A 31 -1.66 5.90 0.01
N VAL A 32 -2.25 7.05 -0.30
CA VAL A 32 -2.47 8.13 0.67
C VAL A 32 -3.38 7.66 1.80
N TRP A 33 -4.49 7.02 1.49
CA TRP A 33 -5.45 6.54 2.47
C TRP A 33 -4.84 5.51 3.42
N TRP A 34 -4.32 4.42 2.87
CA TRP A 34 -3.75 3.35 3.67
C TRP A 34 -2.44 3.76 4.34
N GLY A 35 -1.60 4.56 3.67
CA GLY A 35 -0.38 5.11 4.25
C GLY A 35 -0.66 6.02 5.45
N SER A 36 -1.66 6.90 5.36
CA SER A 36 -2.08 7.76 6.47
C SER A 36 -2.62 6.94 7.64
N LEU A 37 -3.55 6.02 7.37
CA LEU A 37 -4.14 5.17 8.41
C LEU A 37 -3.09 4.33 9.11
N THR A 38 -2.18 3.69 8.37
CA THR A 38 -1.13 2.85 8.95
C THR A 38 -0.14 3.68 9.77
N THR A 39 0.26 4.85 9.26
CA THR A 39 1.13 5.77 10.00
C THR A 39 0.50 6.16 11.34
N LEU A 40 -0.76 6.63 11.30
CA LEU A 40 -1.46 7.06 12.52
C LEU A 40 -1.72 5.89 13.48
N ALA A 41 -2.09 4.73 12.97
CA ALA A 41 -2.31 3.55 13.80
C ALA A 41 -1.04 3.09 14.52
N TYR A 42 0.10 3.09 13.83
CA TYR A 42 1.37 2.71 14.43
C TYR A 42 1.87 3.74 15.45
N LEU A 43 1.71 5.04 15.19
CA LEU A 43 2.01 6.08 16.17
C LEU A 43 1.11 5.97 17.41
N ALA A 44 -0.19 5.72 17.21
CA ALA A 44 -1.13 5.51 18.31
C ALA A 44 -0.82 4.24 19.10
N GLN A 45 -0.47 3.14 18.42
CA GLN A 45 -0.02 1.92 19.09
C GLN A 45 1.20 2.18 19.98
N TYR A 46 2.22 2.83 19.44
CA TYR A 46 3.39 3.23 20.23
C TYR A 46 2.98 4.03 21.45
N ALA A 47 2.16 5.08 21.27
CA ALA A 47 1.73 5.96 22.35
C ALA A 47 0.92 5.23 23.44
N ILE A 48 0.08 4.25 23.07
CA ILE A 48 -0.67 3.42 24.02
C ILE A 48 0.28 2.52 24.81
N LEU A 49 1.22 1.85 24.13
CA LEU A 49 2.18 0.95 24.76
C LEU A 49 3.12 1.68 25.74
N GLU A 50 3.55 2.89 25.37
CA GLU A 50 4.36 3.76 26.23
C GLU A 50 3.52 4.53 27.27
N ARG A 51 2.21 4.32 27.31
CA ARG A 51 1.27 4.99 28.23
C ARG A 51 1.32 6.52 28.18
N LEU A 52 1.68 7.12 27.04
CA LEU A 52 1.86 8.55 26.91
C LEU A 52 0.57 9.36 27.23
N PHE A 53 -0.59 8.75 26.98
CA PHE A 53 -1.91 9.38 27.23
C PHE A 53 -2.70 8.67 28.36
N GLY A 54 -2.05 7.82 29.16
CA GLY A 54 -2.73 7.08 30.22
C GLY A 54 -3.80 6.09 29.73
N LEU A 55 -3.84 5.78 28.44
CA LEU A 55 -4.81 4.84 27.87
C LEU A 55 -4.49 3.41 28.28
N PRO A 56 -5.52 2.61 28.61
CA PRO A 56 -5.31 1.21 28.96
C PRO A 56 -5.01 0.38 27.68
N PRO A 57 -4.34 -0.79 27.84
CA PRO A 57 -4.02 -1.68 26.69
C PRO A 57 -5.24 -2.10 25.86
N GLN A 58 -6.42 -2.14 26.46
CA GLN A 58 -7.69 -2.44 25.76
C GLN A 58 -8.01 -1.43 24.65
N ALA A 59 -7.44 -0.21 24.70
CA ALA A 59 -7.59 0.78 23.65
C ALA A 59 -7.04 0.29 22.30
N LEU A 60 -6.09 -0.67 22.29
CA LEU A 60 -5.59 -1.30 21.08
C LEU A 60 -6.67 -2.01 20.27
N ALA A 61 -7.65 -2.64 20.94
CA ALA A 61 -8.75 -3.29 20.25
C ALA A 61 -9.61 -2.28 19.46
N PHE A 62 -9.88 -1.11 20.07
CA PHE A 62 -10.61 -0.03 19.39
C PHE A 62 -9.78 0.62 18.28
N LEU A 63 -8.47 0.79 18.49
CA LEU A 63 -7.56 1.30 17.47
C LEU A 63 -7.57 0.43 16.23
N TRP A 64 -7.34 -0.87 16.38
CA TRP A 64 -7.25 -1.79 15.24
C TRP A 64 -8.62 -2.12 14.64
N GLY A 65 -9.68 -2.19 15.45
CA GLY A 65 -11.05 -2.28 14.95
C GLY A 65 -11.43 -1.07 14.10
N GLY A 66 -11.14 0.13 14.59
CA GLY A 66 -11.33 1.38 13.85
C GLY A 66 -10.49 1.43 12.57
N TYR A 67 -9.24 1.00 12.62
CA TYR A 67 -8.35 0.92 11.45
C TYR A 67 -8.97 0.06 10.34
N VAL A 68 -9.48 -1.14 10.67
CA VAL A 68 -10.11 -2.04 9.68
C VAL A 68 -11.38 -1.40 9.11
N ILE A 69 -12.26 -0.86 9.96
CA ILE A 69 -13.53 -0.24 9.53
C ILE A 69 -13.24 0.96 8.61
N LEU A 70 -12.36 1.86 9.02
CA LEU A 70 -11.99 3.03 8.23
C LEU A 70 -11.27 2.63 6.94
N GLY A 71 -10.34 1.69 7.02
CA GLY A 71 -9.58 1.21 5.87
C GLY A 71 -10.47 0.63 4.78
N LEU A 72 -11.34 -0.32 5.15
CA LEU A 72 -12.25 -0.97 4.21
C LEU A 72 -13.37 -0.01 3.76
N GLY A 73 -13.96 0.74 4.68
CA GLY A 73 -15.02 1.70 4.39
C GLY A 73 -14.56 2.81 3.44
N GLY A 74 -13.39 3.38 3.70
CA GLY A 74 -12.80 4.39 2.80
C GLY A 74 -12.41 3.83 1.45
N SER A 75 -11.84 2.61 1.40
CA SER A 75 -11.54 1.94 0.13
C SER A 75 -12.80 1.67 -0.70
N PHE A 76 -13.87 1.23 -0.05
CA PHE A 76 -15.15 1.00 -0.71
C PHE A 76 -15.79 2.31 -1.22
N SER A 77 -15.75 3.38 -0.41
CA SER A 77 -16.22 4.71 -0.82
C SER A 77 -15.44 5.23 -2.02
N MET A 78 -14.11 5.12 -1.98
CA MET A 78 -13.26 5.53 -3.11
C MET A 78 -13.56 4.72 -4.37
N HIS A 79 -13.77 3.41 -4.25
CA HIS A 79 -14.11 2.57 -5.40
C HIS A 79 -15.44 2.98 -6.06
N ARG A 80 -16.41 3.45 -5.27
CA ARG A 80 -17.71 3.90 -5.79
C ARG A 80 -17.71 5.33 -6.35
N THR A 81 -16.90 6.21 -5.76
CA THR A 81 -16.90 7.64 -6.11
C THR A 81 -15.92 7.99 -7.21
N PHE A 82 -14.89 7.16 -7.43
CA PHE A 82 -13.89 7.35 -8.48
C PHE A 82 -14.14 6.36 -9.59
N GLY A 83 -14.90 6.78 -10.60
CA GLY A 83 -15.28 5.95 -11.72
C GLY A 83 -14.07 5.41 -12.52
N PRO A 84 -14.27 4.29 -13.24
CA PRO A 84 -13.23 3.61 -14.01
C PRO A 84 -12.75 4.37 -15.24
N GLU A 85 -13.27 5.56 -15.50
CA GLU A 85 -13.13 6.30 -16.77
C GLU A 85 -11.89 7.19 -16.86
N LYS A 86 -10.97 7.14 -15.89
CA LYS A 86 -9.73 7.91 -16.00
C LYS A 86 -8.85 7.41 -17.13
N PRO A 87 -8.26 8.33 -17.94
CA PRO A 87 -7.32 7.95 -18.99
C PRO A 87 -6.19 7.07 -18.41
N GLY A 88 -5.92 5.95 -19.07
CA GLY A 88 -4.88 5.02 -18.65
C GLY A 88 -5.29 3.98 -17.58
N ALA A 89 -6.52 3.99 -17.07
CA ALA A 89 -6.98 2.99 -16.07
C ALA A 89 -6.86 1.54 -16.57
N ALA A 90 -7.05 1.31 -17.85
CA ALA A 90 -6.93 0.00 -18.49
C ALA A 90 -5.47 -0.37 -18.87
N SER A 91 -4.49 0.50 -18.61
CA SER A 91 -3.08 0.20 -18.93
C SER A 91 -2.59 -1.02 -18.16
N THR A 92 -1.64 -1.75 -18.74
CA THR A 92 -1.04 -2.93 -18.10
C THR A 92 -0.41 -2.57 -16.75
N GLY A 93 0.27 -1.43 -16.66
CA GLY A 93 0.89 -0.95 -15.42
C GLY A 93 -0.14 -0.77 -14.29
N ASN A 94 -1.27 -0.10 -14.57
CA ASN A 94 -2.34 0.09 -13.57
C ASN A 94 -3.01 -1.21 -13.16
N ARG A 95 -3.29 -2.10 -14.12
CA ARG A 95 -3.91 -3.42 -13.84
C ARG A 95 -3.02 -4.28 -12.97
N VAL A 96 -1.73 -4.38 -13.29
CA VAL A 96 -0.78 -5.20 -12.54
C VAL A 96 -0.51 -4.58 -11.17
N SER A 97 -0.33 -3.28 -11.07
CA SER A 97 -0.19 -2.59 -9.77
C SER A 97 -1.39 -2.83 -8.87
N ALA A 98 -2.61 -2.71 -9.40
CA ALA A 98 -3.83 -3.00 -8.65
C ALA A 98 -3.89 -4.47 -8.18
N LEU A 99 -3.47 -5.43 -9.02
CA LEU A 99 -3.42 -6.84 -8.67
C LEU A 99 -2.41 -7.11 -7.54
N VAL A 100 -1.21 -6.53 -7.63
CA VAL A 100 -0.17 -6.65 -6.60
C VAL A 100 -0.67 -6.15 -5.25
N TRP A 101 -1.26 -4.94 -5.21
CA TRP A 101 -1.82 -4.38 -3.97
C TRP A 101 -3.02 -5.17 -3.45
N LYS A 102 -3.87 -5.69 -4.32
CA LYS A 102 -4.97 -6.58 -3.93
C LYS A 102 -4.45 -7.87 -3.30
N SER A 103 -3.43 -8.47 -3.88
CA SER A 103 -2.79 -9.69 -3.35
C SER A 103 -2.12 -9.42 -2.00
N ALA A 104 -1.41 -8.29 -1.86
CA ALA A 104 -0.83 -7.85 -0.60
C ALA A 104 -1.90 -7.66 0.49
N GLY A 105 -3.02 -7.01 0.15
CA GLY A 105 -4.15 -6.82 1.06
C GLY A 105 -4.80 -8.13 1.47
N LEU A 106 -5.00 -9.08 0.54
CA LEU A 106 -5.51 -10.43 0.85
C LEU A 106 -4.58 -11.20 1.77
N PHE A 107 -3.28 -11.17 1.50
CA PHE A 107 -2.28 -11.82 2.35
C PHE A 107 -2.27 -11.24 3.77
N LEU A 108 -2.21 -9.92 3.91
CA LEU A 108 -2.26 -9.27 5.23
C LEU A 108 -3.58 -9.54 5.94
N GLY A 109 -4.71 -9.48 5.23
CA GLY A 109 -6.01 -9.82 5.79
C GLY A 109 -6.08 -11.25 6.30
N ALA A 110 -5.59 -12.23 5.53
CA ALA A 110 -5.53 -13.64 5.94
C ALA A 110 -4.62 -13.84 7.16
N TYR A 111 -3.42 -13.22 7.15
CA TYR A 111 -2.49 -13.31 8.28
C TYR A 111 -3.09 -12.74 9.57
N PHE A 112 -3.63 -11.53 9.55
CA PHE A 112 -4.19 -10.90 10.75
C PHE A 112 -5.47 -11.58 11.22
N THR A 113 -6.27 -12.13 10.31
CA THR A 113 -7.43 -12.96 10.67
C THR A 113 -6.97 -14.24 11.36
N GLY A 114 -5.96 -14.92 10.85
CA GLY A 114 -5.38 -16.11 11.48
C GLY A 114 -4.76 -15.79 12.85
N ALA A 115 -4.01 -14.69 12.96
CA ALA A 115 -3.43 -14.23 14.22
C ALA A 115 -4.52 -13.92 15.26
N PHE A 116 -5.61 -13.26 14.85
CA PHE A 116 -6.74 -12.96 15.72
C PHE A 116 -7.41 -14.25 16.24
N PHE A 117 -7.71 -15.19 15.36
CA PHE A 117 -8.31 -16.45 15.76
C PHE A 117 -7.40 -17.28 16.65
N LYS A 118 -6.08 -17.28 16.39
CA LYS A 118 -5.12 -17.96 17.26
C LYS A 118 -5.19 -17.40 18.69
N VAL A 119 -5.16 -16.09 18.87
CA VAL A 119 -5.26 -15.47 20.20
C VAL A 119 -6.63 -15.71 20.83
N ALA A 120 -7.72 -15.60 20.05
CA ALA A 120 -9.07 -15.75 20.55
C ALA A 120 -9.42 -17.18 20.99
N LEU A 121 -8.88 -18.20 20.31
CA LEU A 121 -9.23 -19.60 20.53
C LEU A 121 -8.26 -20.33 21.47
N SER A 122 -7.00 -19.93 21.56
CA SER A 122 -5.98 -20.65 22.34
C SER A 122 -5.62 -19.98 23.65
N SER A 123 -6.19 -18.83 23.98
CA SER A 123 -5.79 -18.01 25.13
C SER A 123 -4.28 -17.72 25.17
N ASP A 124 -3.63 -17.86 24.00
CA ASP A 124 -2.22 -17.56 23.84
C ASP A 124 -1.98 -16.06 23.97
N ASN A 125 -0.74 -15.72 24.29
CA ASN A 125 -0.27 -14.35 24.31
C ASN A 125 -0.43 -13.72 22.91
N PHE A 126 -0.32 -12.38 22.83
CA PHE A 126 -0.36 -11.61 21.59
C PHE A 126 0.87 -11.83 20.68
N ASP A 127 1.63 -12.92 20.87
CA ASP A 127 2.84 -13.25 20.13
C ASP A 127 2.69 -13.22 18.60
N PRO A 128 1.57 -13.68 18.01
CA PRO A 128 1.40 -13.57 16.55
C PRO A 128 1.45 -12.14 16.04
N PHE A 129 1.11 -11.15 16.88
CA PHE A 129 1.12 -9.74 16.49
C PHE A 129 2.49 -9.07 16.65
N ILE A 130 3.45 -9.69 17.34
CA ILE A 130 4.81 -9.16 17.51
C ILE A 130 5.52 -8.99 16.16
N TRP A 131 5.24 -9.88 15.20
CA TRP A 131 5.81 -9.86 13.86
C TRP A 131 5.09 -8.94 12.87
N SER A 132 4.05 -8.22 13.32
CA SER A 132 3.22 -7.38 12.44
C SER A 132 4.03 -6.35 11.69
N VAL A 133 4.95 -5.64 12.35
CA VAL A 133 5.71 -4.56 11.72
C VAL A 133 6.65 -5.09 10.64
N PRO A 134 7.54 -6.06 10.90
CA PRO A 134 8.39 -6.63 9.83
C PRO A 134 7.58 -7.17 8.65
N LEU A 135 6.47 -7.85 8.95
CA LEU A 135 5.60 -8.42 7.91
C LEU A 135 4.98 -7.33 7.03
N VAL A 136 4.37 -6.32 7.64
CA VAL A 136 3.72 -5.22 6.90
C VAL A 136 4.75 -4.43 6.11
N VAL A 137 5.90 -4.10 6.71
CA VAL A 137 6.99 -3.38 6.06
C VAL A 137 7.51 -4.15 4.84
N GLY A 138 7.73 -5.47 4.98
CA GLY A 138 8.18 -6.33 3.90
C GLY A 138 7.16 -6.43 2.77
N VAL A 139 5.87 -6.65 3.09
CA VAL A 139 4.79 -6.73 2.09
C VAL A 139 4.60 -5.40 1.37
N TYR A 140 4.63 -4.28 2.11
CA TYR A 140 4.56 -2.95 1.52
C TYR A 140 5.75 -2.68 0.59
N GLY A 141 6.96 -3.06 1.04
CA GLY A 141 8.16 -2.94 0.23
C GLY A 141 8.09 -3.73 -1.07
N LEU A 142 7.64 -4.99 -1.01
CA LEU A 142 7.45 -5.84 -2.19
C LEU A 142 6.40 -5.26 -3.16
N ALA A 143 5.24 -4.86 -2.64
CA ALA A 143 4.17 -4.32 -3.46
C ALA A 143 4.56 -3.01 -4.13
N GLN A 144 5.22 -2.12 -3.39
CA GLN A 144 5.69 -0.84 -3.88
C GLN A 144 6.81 -0.99 -4.91
N TYR A 145 7.80 -1.88 -4.63
CA TYR A 145 8.90 -2.16 -5.55
C TYR A 145 8.39 -2.77 -6.86
N ALA A 146 7.58 -3.82 -6.77
CA ALA A 146 7.01 -4.47 -7.95
C ALA A 146 6.17 -3.49 -8.78
N GLY A 147 5.27 -2.73 -8.13
CA GLY A 147 4.48 -1.69 -8.79
C GLY A 147 5.34 -0.62 -9.44
N GLY A 148 6.40 -0.20 -8.77
CA GLY A 148 7.35 0.80 -9.28
C GLY A 148 8.13 0.34 -10.52
N VAL A 149 8.61 -0.89 -10.50
CA VAL A 149 9.34 -1.49 -11.65
C VAL A 149 8.41 -1.63 -12.85
N ILE A 150 7.22 -2.19 -12.66
CA ILE A 150 6.25 -2.43 -13.75
C ILE A 150 5.78 -1.12 -14.37
N ALA A 151 5.61 -0.09 -13.56
CA ALA A 151 5.15 1.21 -14.02
C ALA A 151 6.29 2.16 -14.39
N SER A 152 7.53 1.69 -14.42
CA SER A 152 8.73 2.51 -14.70
C SER A 152 8.81 3.77 -13.81
N SER A 153 8.27 3.69 -12.59
CA SER A 153 8.23 4.79 -11.62
C SER A 153 9.42 4.74 -10.66
N ARG A 154 10.38 5.63 -10.83
CA ARG A 154 11.54 5.74 -9.93
C ARG A 154 11.15 5.99 -8.47
N VAL A 155 10.12 6.82 -8.25
CA VAL A 155 9.64 7.16 -6.90
C VAL A 155 9.16 5.91 -6.16
N LEU A 156 8.31 5.10 -6.79
CA LEU A 156 7.80 3.86 -6.19
C LEU A 156 8.89 2.81 -6.02
N THR A 157 9.77 2.68 -7.01
CA THR A 157 10.89 1.73 -6.96
C THR A 157 11.81 2.03 -5.78
N LEU A 158 12.24 3.29 -5.62
CA LEU A 158 13.11 3.70 -4.51
C LEU A 158 12.39 3.58 -3.15
N ALA A 159 11.12 3.96 -3.07
CA ALA A 159 10.33 3.80 -1.85
C ALA A 159 10.16 2.32 -1.47
N GLY A 160 9.93 1.45 -2.46
CA GLY A 160 9.85 0.01 -2.25
C GLY A 160 11.18 -0.59 -1.78
N GLN A 161 12.29 -0.20 -2.39
CA GLN A 161 13.64 -0.61 -1.95
C GLN A 161 13.93 -0.16 -0.52
N ALA A 162 13.63 1.09 -0.18
CA ALA A 162 13.80 1.61 1.17
C ALA A 162 12.98 0.81 2.20
N ALA A 163 11.72 0.49 1.89
CA ALA A 163 10.89 -0.33 2.75
C ALA A 163 11.43 -1.77 2.90
N LEU A 164 11.92 -2.38 1.81
CA LEU A 164 12.54 -3.71 1.88
C LEU A 164 13.80 -3.71 2.75
N ILE A 165 14.66 -2.69 2.62
CA ILE A 165 15.85 -2.53 3.47
C ILE A 165 15.44 -2.30 4.93
N ALA A 166 14.38 -1.51 5.17
CA ALA A 166 13.85 -1.27 6.51
C ALA A 166 13.28 -2.52 7.20
N THR A 167 13.02 -3.61 6.45
CA THR A 167 12.65 -4.89 7.05
C THR A 167 13.76 -5.43 7.97
N VAL A 168 15.03 -5.16 7.69
CA VAL A 168 16.15 -5.60 8.54
C VAL A 168 16.02 -5.01 9.96
N PRO A 169 16.03 -3.68 10.16
CA PRO A 169 15.84 -3.12 11.50
C PRO A 169 14.45 -3.43 12.07
N ALA A 170 13.41 -3.63 11.24
CA ALA A 170 12.10 -4.02 11.75
C ALA A 170 12.13 -5.41 12.43
N VAL A 171 12.86 -6.38 11.86
CA VAL A 171 13.10 -7.69 12.48
C VAL A 171 13.95 -7.57 13.74
N MET A 172 14.99 -6.74 13.74
CA MET A 172 15.85 -6.51 14.91
C MET A 172 15.11 -5.87 16.08
N LEU A 173 14.07 -5.08 15.81
CA LEU A 173 13.25 -4.40 16.81
C LEU A 173 12.01 -5.19 17.24
N VAL A 174 11.87 -6.46 16.81
CA VAL A 174 10.75 -7.32 17.25
C VAL A 174 10.73 -7.42 18.76
N GLY A 175 9.55 -7.19 19.36
CA GLY A 175 9.38 -7.15 20.81
C GLY A 175 9.66 -5.80 21.45
N SER A 176 10.24 -4.82 20.73
CA SER A 176 10.42 -3.45 21.19
C SER A 176 9.29 -2.55 20.71
N THR A 177 8.88 -1.59 21.54
CA THR A 177 7.90 -0.56 21.17
C THR A 177 8.40 0.31 20.03
N LEU A 178 9.72 0.48 19.88
CA LEU A 178 10.35 1.23 18.78
C LEU A 178 10.04 0.64 17.39
N SER A 179 9.69 -0.65 17.31
CA SER A 179 9.26 -1.26 16.04
C SER A 179 8.07 -0.52 15.43
N TRP A 180 7.15 -0.04 16.25
CA TRP A 180 5.97 0.70 15.81
C TRP A 180 6.31 2.08 15.24
N LEU A 181 7.30 2.77 15.81
CA LEU A 181 7.82 4.02 15.25
C LEU A 181 8.50 3.80 13.90
N LEU A 182 9.28 2.74 13.78
CA LEU A 182 9.88 2.36 12.50
C LEU A 182 8.79 2.05 11.45
N GLY A 183 7.77 1.25 11.84
CA GLY A 183 6.63 0.97 10.97
C GLY A 183 5.89 2.22 10.53
N ALA A 184 5.66 3.17 11.46
CA ALA A 184 5.06 4.47 11.15
C ALA A 184 5.91 5.28 10.17
N ALA A 185 7.23 5.32 10.37
CA ALA A 185 8.14 6.01 9.47
C ALA A 185 8.11 5.39 8.06
N VAL A 186 8.16 4.07 7.94
CA VAL A 186 8.06 3.38 6.64
C VAL A 186 6.71 3.65 5.99
N ALA A 187 5.60 3.56 6.71
CA ALA A 187 4.29 3.87 6.16
C ALA A 187 4.19 5.34 5.67
N ALA A 188 4.76 6.29 6.41
CA ALA A 188 4.77 7.69 6.04
C ALA A 188 5.65 7.97 4.81
N PHE A 189 6.89 7.49 4.81
CA PHE A 189 7.87 7.87 3.78
C PHE A 189 7.84 6.95 2.56
N CYS A 190 7.48 5.68 2.72
CA CYS A 190 7.50 4.72 1.62
C CYS A 190 6.12 4.46 1.01
N ILE A 191 5.01 4.85 1.67
CA ILE A 191 3.65 4.64 1.15
C ILE A 191 2.91 5.97 1.00
N LEU A 192 2.73 6.73 2.10
CA LEU A 192 1.97 7.97 2.09
C LEU A 192 2.61 9.03 1.17
N LEU A 193 3.90 9.31 1.36
CA LEU A 193 4.60 10.31 0.55
C LEU A 193 4.60 9.97 -0.95
N PRO A 194 4.97 8.76 -1.40
CA PRO A 194 4.82 8.37 -2.80
C PRO A 194 3.37 8.47 -3.30
N GLY A 195 2.39 8.11 -2.47
CA GLY A 195 0.97 8.28 -2.80
C GLY A 195 0.60 9.73 -3.09
N ILE A 196 1.06 10.68 -2.27
CA ILE A 196 0.85 12.12 -2.49
C ILE A 196 1.50 12.59 -3.80
N LEU A 197 2.72 12.13 -4.07
CA LEU A 197 3.44 12.48 -5.30
C LEU A 197 2.71 11.94 -6.55
N LEU A 198 2.21 10.70 -6.49
CA LEU A 198 1.40 10.12 -7.57
C LEU A 198 0.10 10.89 -7.78
N MET A 199 -0.63 11.22 -6.71
CA MET A 199 -1.87 12.00 -6.83
C MET A 199 -1.65 13.35 -7.51
N ARG A 200 -0.52 14.00 -7.27
CA ARG A 200 -0.17 15.28 -7.89
C ARG A 200 0.15 15.14 -9.39
N SER A 201 0.60 13.96 -9.82
CA SER A 201 0.91 13.67 -11.22
C SER A 201 -0.27 13.04 -11.98
N GLU A 202 -1.37 12.69 -11.29
CA GLU A 202 -2.57 12.17 -11.95
C GLU A 202 -3.19 13.25 -12.85
N PRO A 203 -3.53 12.92 -14.12
CA PRO A 203 -4.22 13.86 -14.98
C PRO A 203 -5.57 14.24 -14.36
N SER A 204 -5.89 15.53 -14.38
CA SER A 204 -7.23 16.02 -14.07
C SER A 204 -8.20 15.41 -15.07
N ALA A 205 -9.25 14.72 -14.58
CA ALA A 205 -10.30 14.18 -15.42
C ALA A 205 -11.13 15.34 -16.00
N THR A 206 -10.65 15.90 -17.10
CA THR A 206 -11.43 16.82 -17.94
C THR A 206 -10.91 16.68 -19.35
N VAL A 207 -11.57 15.86 -20.10
CA VAL A 207 -11.86 16.11 -21.51
C VAL A 207 -13.31 15.84 -21.70
#